data_467085404eba1beee4b1445a647315f9
#
_entry.id   467085404eba1beee4b1445a647315f9
#
_cell.length_a   1.000
_cell.length_b   1.000
_cell.length_c   1.000
_cell.angle_alpha   90.00
_cell.angle_beta   90.00
_cell.angle_gamma   90.00
#
_symmetry.space_group_name_H-M   'P 1'
#
loop_
_entity.id
_entity.type
_entity.pdbx_description
1 polymer ?
#
loop_
_entity_poly.entity_id
_entity_poly.type
_entity_poly.pdbx_seq_one_letter_code
_entity_poly.pdbx_strand_id
1 'polypeptide(L)'
;MPSKDFFQHFENSPHFVTTLDTKKGPAWQGCESCHGPGKAHVDGGGDKTKIFTFKGASAQEISARCLDCHAGGTQHMNAINSVHLKNDVSCISCHSPHHAKEAEFLLVKSQPELCYTCHLQQKAQFDMPFHHRVNEGLIQCSDCHNVHGTVKPKQVRTSSTQDAICFKCHTDKQGPFVYEHAPVKVEGCQSCHLTHGGPNPHMLKLSNVNLLCLQCHTTSSFSSAPGMPSFHNQASLFQSCVLCHNAIHGSNFDATFFK
;
A
#
# COMPACT_ATOMS: atom_id res chain seq x y z
N MET A 1 8.05 14.22 34.73
CA MET A 1 8.11 12.74 34.89
C MET A 1 7.09 12.12 33.96
N PRO A 2 7.35 10.95 33.37
CA PRO A 2 6.30 10.20 32.66
C PRO A 2 5.12 9.94 33.60
N SER A 3 3.90 9.89 33.07
CA SER A 3 2.72 9.51 33.84
C SER A 3 2.87 8.08 34.40
N LYS A 4 2.16 7.75 35.49
CA LYS A 4 2.20 6.38 36.03
C LYS A 4 1.84 5.33 34.99
N ASP A 5 0.96 5.68 34.05
CA ASP A 5 0.51 4.80 32.96
C ASP A 5 1.59 4.50 31.92
N PHE A 6 2.62 5.37 31.79
CA PHE A 6 3.71 5.20 30.82
C PHE A 6 4.47 3.88 31.03
N PHE A 7 4.88 3.59 32.26
CA PHE A 7 5.61 2.36 32.58
C PHE A 7 4.74 1.12 32.33
N GLN A 8 3.48 1.19 32.73
CA GLN A 8 2.51 0.11 32.58
C GLN A 8 2.29 -0.23 31.08
N HIS A 9 2.18 0.79 30.23
CA HIS A 9 2.07 0.59 28.78
C HIS A 9 3.36 0.04 28.18
N PHE A 10 4.52 0.51 28.63
CA PHE A 10 5.81 0.05 28.14
C PHE A 10 6.11 -1.39 28.57
N GLU A 11 5.74 -1.80 29.80
CA GLU A 11 5.88 -3.17 30.28
C GLU A 11 5.12 -4.19 29.43
N ASN A 12 4.00 -3.79 28.83
CA ASN A 12 3.22 -4.61 27.91
C ASN A 12 3.71 -4.50 26.44
N SER A 13 4.71 -3.68 26.16
CA SER A 13 5.28 -3.53 24.83
C SER A 13 6.30 -4.63 24.53
N PRO A 14 6.34 -5.16 23.30
CA PRO A 14 7.41 -6.05 22.87
C PRO A 14 8.82 -5.46 23.08
N HIS A 15 8.94 -4.13 23.13
CA HIS A 15 10.21 -3.45 23.36
C HIS A 15 10.68 -3.49 24.80
N PHE A 16 9.84 -3.89 25.76
CA PHE A 16 10.26 -4.07 27.16
C PHE A 16 11.40 -5.11 27.28
N VAL A 17 11.37 -6.15 26.44
CA VAL A 17 12.44 -7.17 26.43
C VAL A 17 13.79 -6.66 25.91
N THR A 18 13.85 -5.46 25.33
CA THR A 18 15.13 -4.84 24.93
C THR A 18 16.06 -4.57 26.11
N THR A 19 15.53 -4.60 27.34
CA THR A 19 16.33 -4.54 28.56
C THR A 19 17.35 -5.68 28.64
N LEU A 20 17.14 -6.76 27.89
CA LEU A 20 18.01 -7.94 27.84
C LEU A 20 19.01 -7.90 26.66
N ASP A 21 18.90 -6.91 25.75
CA ASP A 21 19.80 -6.80 24.60
C ASP A 21 21.12 -6.13 25.00
N THR A 22 22.18 -6.92 25.02
CA THR A 22 23.54 -6.47 25.38
C THR A 22 24.41 -6.14 24.18
N LYS A 23 23.91 -6.21 22.96
CA LYS A 23 24.71 -6.03 21.71
C LYS A 23 25.45 -4.69 21.65
N LYS A 24 24.84 -3.63 22.19
CA LYS A 24 25.43 -2.29 22.25
C LYS A 24 26.19 -2.01 23.55
N GLY A 25 26.27 -3.00 24.47
CA GLY A 25 26.88 -2.85 25.77
C GLY A 25 25.93 -2.32 26.86
N PRO A 26 26.39 -2.28 28.12
CA PRO A 26 25.55 -2.03 29.29
C PRO A 26 24.90 -0.62 29.32
N ALA A 27 25.46 0.34 28.61
CA ALA A 27 24.91 1.71 28.52
C ALA A 27 23.79 1.83 27.47
N TRP A 28 23.36 0.73 26.86
CA TRP A 28 22.32 0.70 25.81
C TRP A 28 21.27 -0.36 26.11
N GLN A 29 20.74 -0.37 27.33
CA GLN A 29 19.72 -1.31 27.75
C GLN A 29 18.44 -0.57 28.19
N GLY A 30 17.30 -1.24 28.05
CA GLY A 30 16.01 -0.67 28.43
C GLY A 30 15.71 0.62 27.67
N CYS A 31 15.39 1.69 28.37
CA CYS A 31 15.13 3.00 27.79
C CYS A 31 16.31 3.55 27.00
N GLU A 32 17.52 3.23 27.44
CA GLU A 32 18.77 3.68 26.81
C GLU A 32 19.02 3.02 25.45
N SER A 33 18.37 1.89 25.16
CA SER A 33 18.44 1.24 23.84
C SER A 33 17.99 2.19 22.71
N CYS A 34 17.02 3.04 22.99
CA CYS A 34 16.46 4.01 22.04
C CYS A 34 16.93 5.44 22.34
N HIS A 35 16.98 5.83 23.62
CA HIS A 35 17.31 7.18 24.05
C HIS A 35 18.81 7.43 24.19
N GLY A 36 19.64 6.39 24.13
CA GLY A 36 21.07 6.48 24.36
C GLY A 36 21.43 6.54 25.85
N PRO A 37 22.75 6.56 26.18
CA PRO A 37 23.23 6.52 27.55
C PRO A 37 22.70 7.68 28.40
N GLY A 38 22.03 7.36 29.51
CA GLY A 38 21.35 8.32 30.37
C GLY A 38 22.19 8.88 31.51
N LYS A 39 23.42 8.36 31.73
CA LYS A 39 24.25 8.77 32.86
C LYS A 39 24.44 10.30 32.95
N ALA A 40 24.86 10.94 31.85
CA ALA A 40 25.06 12.37 31.81
C ALA A 40 23.78 13.18 32.06
N HIS A 41 22.62 12.66 31.63
CA HIS A 41 21.31 13.23 31.89
C HIS A 41 20.97 13.18 33.38
N VAL A 42 21.21 12.05 34.05
CA VAL A 42 20.95 11.87 35.49
C VAL A 42 21.92 12.74 36.32
N ASP A 43 23.21 12.69 36.03
CA ASP A 43 24.23 13.48 36.71
C ASP A 43 23.99 14.99 36.55
N GLY A 44 23.35 15.39 35.46
CA GLY A 44 22.94 16.75 35.17
C GLY A 44 21.60 17.18 35.78
N GLY A 45 21.04 16.37 36.69
CA GLY A 45 19.75 16.72 37.35
C GLY A 45 18.54 16.62 36.41
N GLY A 46 18.61 15.80 35.38
CA GLY A 46 17.52 15.61 34.39
C GLY A 46 17.64 16.56 33.19
N ASP A 47 18.82 17.02 32.88
CA ASP A 47 19.10 17.85 31.70
C ASP A 47 18.82 17.09 30.40
N LYS A 48 17.75 17.47 29.70
CA LYS A 48 17.30 16.84 28.48
C LYS A 48 18.24 17.02 27.28
N THR A 49 19.18 17.95 27.35
CA THR A 49 20.17 18.14 26.29
C THR A 49 21.27 17.08 26.32
N LYS A 50 21.34 16.33 27.42
CA LYS A 50 22.35 15.27 27.64
C LYS A 50 21.85 13.85 27.35
N ILE A 51 20.67 13.73 26.74
CA ILE A 51 20.09 12.45 26.29
C ILE A 51 19.37 12.67 24.97
N PHE A 52 19.32 11.64 24.12
CA PHE A 52 18.60 11.77 22.86
C PHE A 52 17.09 11.92 23.09
N THR A 53 16.54 12.98 22.54
CA THR A 53 15.10 13.26 22.56
C THR A 53 14.54 13.15 21.14
N PHE A 54 13.45 12.39 21.00
CA PHE A 54 12.76 12.23 19.72
C PHE A 54 12.03 13.52 19.30
N LYS A 55 11.68 14.38 20.27
CA LYS A 55 11.07 15.67 19.99
C LYS A 55 12.10 16.63 19.40
N GLY A 56 11.89 17.06 18.17
CA GLY A 56 12.75 18.00 17.46
C GLY A 56 13.92 17.36 16.71
N ALA A 57 14.09 16.04 16.80
CA ALA A 57 15.03 15.31 15.95
C ALA A 57 14.44 15.12 14.54
N SER A 58 15.31 15.03 13.53
CA SER A 58 14.92 14.76 12.15
C SER A 58 14.34 13.35 11.99
N ALA A 59 13.54 13.13 10.94
CA ALA A 59 13.01 11.81 10.65
C ALA A 59 14.11 10.76 10.43
N GLN A 60 15.23 11.17 9.87
CA GLN A 60 16.41 10.33 9.65
C GLN A 60 17.05 9.89 10.97
N GLU A 61 17.28 10.83 11.90
CA GLU A 61 17.85 10.53 13.22
C GLU A 61 16.93 9.63 14.04
N ILE A 62 15.64 9.92 14.04
CA ILE A 62 14.62 9.08 14.70
C ILE A 62 14.63 7.66 14.12
N SER A 63 14.57 7.56 12.79
CA SER A 63 14.49 6.25 12.13
C SER A 63 15.78 5.45 12.27
N ALA A 64 16.93 6.10 12.31
CA ALA A 64 18.20 5.44 12.55
C ALA A 64 18.21 4.66 13.88
N ARG A 65 17.58 5.22 14.95
CA ARG A 65 17.47 4.53 16.25
C ARG A 65 16.69 3.20 16.16
N CYS A 66 15.65 3.19 15.34
CA CYS A 66 14.85 1.99 15.13
C CYS A 66 15.57 0.98 14.22
N LEU A 67 16.21 1.48 13.16
CA LEU A 67 16.91 0.66 12.17
C LEU A 67 18.18 0.00 12.71
N ASP A 68 18.72 0.48 13.81
CA ASP A 68 19.82 -0.21 14.51
C ASP A 68 19.48 -1.68 14.83
N CYS A 69 18.21 -1.98 15.07
CA CYS A 69 17.71 -3.34 15.30
C CYS A 69 16.84 -3.86 14.15
N HIS A 70 16.06 -2.99 13.51
CA HIS A 70 15.05 -3.37 12.52
C HIS A 70 15.53 -3.37 11.06
N ALA A 71 16.78 -3.00 10.77
CA ALA A 71 17.29 -2.96 9.39
C ALA A 71 17.33 -4.33 8.69
N GLY A 72 17.49 -5.41 9.44
CA GLY A 72 17.65 -6.77 8.88
C GLY A 72 16.34 -7.44 8.44
N GLY A 73 15.19 -6.86 8.70
CA GLY A 73 13.89 -7.42 8.33
C GLY A 73 13.54 -7.18 6.86
N THR A 74 13.01 -8.18 6.17
CA THR A 74 12.57 -8.07 4.77
C THR A 74 11.55 -6.95 4.56
N GLN A 75 10.75 -6.64 5.57
CA GLN A 75 9.76 -5.58 5.54
C GLN A 75 10.38 -4.17 5.58
N HIS A 76 11.57 -4.01 6.19
CA HIS A 76 12.23 -2.73 6.42
C HIS A 76 13.47 -2.52 5.54
N MET A 77 13.81 -3.49 4.71
CA MET A 77 15.02 -3.48 3.87
C MET A 77 15.16 -2.21 2.99
N ASN A 78 14.04 -1.62 2.59
CA ASN A 78 14.02 -0.39 1.80
C ASN A 78 13.61 0.86 2.61
N ALA A 79 13.55 0.78 3.94
CA ALA A 79 13.03 1.86 4.77
C ALA A 79 13.80 3.18 4.57
N ILE A 80 15.13 3.12 4.46
CA ILE A 80 15.99 4.29 4.21
C ILE A 80 15.63 4.99 2.89
N ASN A 81 15.20 4.22 1.88
CA ASN A 81 14.83 4.71 0.57
C ASN A 81 13.33 4.94 0.39
N SER A 82 12.54 4.71 1.43
CA SER A 82 11.09 4.90 1.37
C SER A 82 10.73 6.35 1.06
N VAL A 83 9.62 6.52 0.36
CA VAL A 83 9.08 7.87 0.08
C VAL A 83 8.69 8.56 1.40
N HIS A 84 8.21 7.80 2.38
CA HIS A 84 7.86 8.35 3.69
C HIS A 84 9.07 8.98 4.38
N LEU A 85 10.18 8.25 4.53
CA LEU A 85 11.36 8.80 5.19
C LEU A 85 11.99 9.97 4.42
N LYS A 86 11.95 9.93 3.08
CA LYS A 86 12.42 11.03 2.23
C LYS A 86 11.55 12.30 2.35
N ASN A 87 10.32 12.18 2.86
CA ASN A 87 9.42 13.30 3.11
C ASN A 87 9.20 13.53 4.62
N ASP A 88 10.23 13.33 5.42
CA ASP A 88 10.25 13.58 6.87
C ASP A 88 9.21 12.81 7.69
N VAL A 89 8.72 11.66 7.20
CA VAL A 89 7.84 10.77 7.96
C VAL A 89 8.69 9.68 8.59
N SER A 90 8.90 9.78 9.90
CA SER A 90 9.70 8.84 10.67
C SER A 90 8.89 7.63 11.15
N CYS A 91 9.58 6.64 11.72
CA CYS A 91 8.94 5.46 12.30
C CYS A 91 7.89 5.82 13.36
N ILE A 92 8.15 6.81 14.22
CA ILE A 92 7.24 7.23 15.28
C ILE A 92 6.03 8.04 14.78
N SER A 93 5.99 8.40 13.51
CA SER A 93 4.79 9.00 12.91
C SER A 93 3.65 7.98 12.81
N CYS A 94 3.98 6.70 12.75
CA CYS A 94 3.03 5.60 12.63
C CYS A 94 3.05 4.65 13.84
N HIS A 95 4.20 4.49 14.49
CA HIS A 95 4.40 3.54 15.59
C HIS A 95 4.64 4.26 16.92
N SER A 96 4.15 3.69 18.00
CA SER A 96 4.46 4.14 19.35
C SER A 96 4.92 2.97 20.22
N PRO A 97 6.21 2.87 20.55
CA PRO A 97 6.69 1.87 21.51
C PRO A 97 6.08 2.01 22.91
N HIS A 98 5.62 3.22 23.27
CA HIS A 98 5.12 3.53 24.61
C HIS A 98 3.60 3.49 24.72
N HIS A 99 2.87 3.96 23.69
CA HIS A 99 1.41 4.20 23.74
C HIS A 99 0.74 3.80 22.44
N ALA A 100 1.01 2.60 21.94
CA ALA A 100 0.31 2.08 20.76
C ALA A 100 -1.19 1.92 21.07
N LYS A 101 -2.04 2.25 20.11
CA LYS A 101 -3.47 1.94 20.18
C LYS A 101 -3.74 0.53 19.68
N GLU A 102 -2.99 0.10 18.67
CA GLU A 102 -3.03 -1.26 18.16
C GLU A 102 -1.79 -2.01 18.67
N ALA A 103 -2.01 -3.08 19.43
CA ALA A 103 -0.92 -3.88 19.98
C ALA A 103 -0.11 -4.55 18.87
N GLU A 104 -0.77 -5.04 17.83
CA GLU A 104 -0.12 -5.54 16.64
C GLU A 104 0.56 -4.39 15.89
N PHE A 105 1.83 -4.54 15.61
CA PHE A 105 2.69 -3.54 14.97
C PHE A 105 2.83 -2.20 15.70
N LEU A 106 2.32 -2.05 16.92
CA LEU A 106 2.42 -0.84 17.75
C LEU A 106 1.96 0.45 17.04
N LEU A 107 0.89 0.40 16.28
CA LEU A 107 0.38 1.55 15.55
C LEU A 107 -0.29 2.57 16.48
N VAL A 108 -0.11 3.87 16.20
CA VAL A 108 -0.77 4.96 16.93
C VAL A 108 -2.26 5.11 16.60
N LYS A 109 -2.68 4.52 15.49
CA LYS A 109 -4.07 4.39 15.04
C LYS A 109 -4.19 3.13 14.18
N SER A 110 -5.40 2.57 14.10
CA SER A 110 -5.71 1.51 13.15
C SER A 110 -5.66 1.99 11.70
N GLN A 111 -5.54 1.06 10.77
CA GLN A 111 -5.78 1.32 9.35
C GLN A 111 -7.30 1.24 9.08
N PRO A 112 -7.85 2.07 8.18
CA PRO A 112 -7.15 3.04 7.31
C PRO A 112 -6.96 4.43 7.92
N GLU A 113 -7.48 4.71 9.13
CA GLU A 113 -7.50 6.04 9.76
C GLU A 113 -6.10 6.63 9.93
N LEU A 114 -5.11 5.77 10.22
CA LEU A 114 -3.71 6.17 10.30
C LEU A 114 -3.24 6.80 8.98
N CYS A 115 -3.51 6.12 7.88
CA CYS A 115 -3.08 6.55 6.54
C CYS A 115 -3.82 7.82 6.10
N TYR A 116 -5.11 7.91 6.41
CA TYR A 116 -5.96 9.04 6.03
C TYR A 116 -5.60 10.35 6.71
N THR A 117 -4.77 10.34 7.76
CA THR A 117 -4.27 11.59 8.36
C THR A 117 -3.48 12.44 7.36
N CYS A 118 -2.88 11.82 6.34
CA CYS A 118 -2.10 12.48 5.30
C CYS A 118 -2.65 12.18 3.89
N HIS A 119 -3.15 10.97 3.65
CA HIS A 119 -3.62 10.51 2.34
C HIS A 119 -5.11 10.80 2.12
N LEU A 120 -5.48 12.10 2.15
CA LEU A 120 -6.87 12.56 2.04
C LEU A 120 -7.51 12.25 0.68
N GLN A 121 -6.72 12.29 -0.39
CA GLN A 121 -7.20 11.94 -1.73
C GLN A 121 -7.62 10.47 -1.80
N GLN A 122 -6.85 9.59 -1.20
CA GLN A 122 -7.16 8.15 -1.15
C GLN A 122 -8.39 7.90 -0.28
N LYS A 123 -8.54 8.62 0.83
CA LYS A 123 -9.77 8.59 1.62
C LYS A 123 -11.00 8.91 0.76
N ALA A 124 -10.95 10.02 0.02
CA ALA A 124 -12.05 10.41 -0.86
C ALA A 124 -12.35 9.36 -1.95
N GLN A 125 -11.33 8.64 -2.44
CA GLN A 125 -11.53 7.54 -3.40
C GLN A 125 -12.21 6.33 -2.75
N PHE A 126 -11.83 5.96 -1.53
CA PHE A 126 -12.46 4.86 -0.80
C PHE A 126 -13.87 5.20 -0.28
N ASP A 127 -14.24 6.48 -0.25
CA ASP A 127 -15.60 6.94 0.04
C ASP A 127 -16.53 6.92 -1.21
N MET A 128 -16.01 6.59 -2.40
CA MET A 128 -16.78 6.47 -3.63
C MET A 128 -17.71 5.22 -3.61
N PRO A 129 -18.80 5.22 -4.40
CA PRO A 129 -19.78 4.12 -4.38
C PRO A 129 -19.22 2.74 -4.71
N PHE A 130 -18.21 2.67 -5.56
CA PHE A 130 -17.54 1.43 -5.95
C PHE A 130 -16.09 1.49 -5.55
N HIS A 131 -15.70 0.73 -4.52
CA HIS A 131 -14.36 0.77 -3.95
C HIS A 131 -13.95 -0.60 -3.39
N HIS A 132 -12.66 -0.81 -3.19
CA HIS A 132 -12.20 -1.93 -2.37
C HIS A 132 -12.59 -1.69 -0.90
N ARG A 133 -12.96 -2.76 -0.20
CA ARG A 133 -13.55 -2.74 1.15
C ARG A 133 -12.51 -2.41 2.24
N VAL A 134 -11.81 -1.29 2.07
CA VAL A 134 -10.82 -0.80 3.03
C VAL A 134 -11.51 -0.12 4.21
N ASN A 135 -12.52 0.70 3.96
CA ASN A 135 -13.28 1.38 5.01
C ASN A 135 -14.07 0.40 5.89
N GLU A 136 -14.44 -0.75 5.35
CA GLU A 136 -15.13 -1.82 6.05
C GLU A 136 -14.17 -2.79 6.76
N GLY A 137 -12.86 -2.57 6.66
CA GLY A 137 -11.85 -3.35 7.37
C GLY A 137 -11.54 -4.74 6.78
N LEU A 138 -12.06 -5.05 5.58
CA LEU A 138 -11.78 -6.33 4.91
C LEU A 138 -10.41 -6.35 4.21
N ILE A 139 -9.90 -5.19 3.84
CA ILE A 139 -8.62 -4.99 3.19
C ILE A 139 -7.92 -3.83 3.89
N GLN A 140 -6.62 -3.96 4.09
CA GLN A 140 -5.79 -2.91 4.65
C GLN A 140 -4.93 -2.25 3.56
N CYS A 141 -4.54 -0.99 3.76
CA CYS A 141 -3.62 -0.30 2.86
C CYS A 141 -2.30 -1.08 2.70
N SER A 142 -1.84 -1.70 3.80
CA SER A 142 -0.64 -2.51 3.85
C SER A 142 -0.73 -3.84 3.11
N ASP A 143 -1.91 -4.32 2.72
CA ASP A 143 -2.04 -5.52 1.89
C ASP A 143 -1.49 -5.30 0.48
N CYS A 144 -1.65 -4.07 -0.02
CA CYS A 144 -1.18 -3.67 -1.34
C CYS A 144 0.13 -2.87 -1.31
N HIS A 145 0.37 -2.09 -0.25
CA HIS A 145 1.53 -1.22 -0.13
C HIS A 145 2.49 -1.70 0.95
N ASN A 146 3.80 -1.67 0.69
CA ASN A 146 4.78 -1.72 1.75
C ASN A 146 5.16 -0.30 2.16
N VAL A 147 4.59 0.15 3.28
CA VAL A 147 4.78 1.51 3.81
C VAL A 147 6.23 1.81 4.19
N HIS A 148 7.04 0.78 4.43
CA HIS A 148 8.46 0.88 4.72
C HIS A 148 9.34 0.97 3.45
N GLY A 149 8.73 0.97 2.26
CA GLY A 149 9.42 1.14 1.00
C GLY A 149 9.57 -0.13 0.17
N THR A 150 9.52 0.03 -1.12
CA THR A 150 9.84 -0.97 -2.13
C THR A 150 10.62 -0.31 -3.27
N VAL A 151 11.18 -1.13 -4.14
CA VAL A 151 11.80 -0.66 -5.40
C VAL A 151 10.76 -0.29 -6.46
N LYS A 152 9.48 -0.58 -6.22
CA LYS A 152 8.39 -0.31 -7.17
C LYS A 152 7.75 1.06 -6.91
N PRO A 153 7.22 1.70 -7.95
CA PRO A 153 6.48 2.96 -7.81
C PRO A 153 5.34 2.83 -6.80
N LYS A 154 5.04 3.93 -6.09
CA LYS A 154 3.95 4.01 -5.09
C LYS A 154 4.05 2.95 -3.99
N GLN A 155 5.23 2.37 -3.80
CA GLN A 155 5.53 1.35 -2.78
C GLN A 155 4.60 0.13 -2.83
N VAL A 156 4.16 -0.28 -4.02
CA VAL A 156 3.30 -1.45 -4.19
C VAL A 156 4.07 -2.74 -3.92
N ARG A 157 3.44 -3.68 -3.20
CA ARG A 157 3.97 -5.01 -2.88
C ARG A 157 3.85 -5.95 -4.09
N THR A 158 4.64 -5.73 -5.11
CA THR A 158 4.68 -6.63 -6.26
C THR A 158 6.12 -7.05 -6.55
N SER A 159 6.31 -8.29 -6.96
CA SER A 159 7.65 -8.84 -7.21
C SER A 159 8.08 -8.71 -8.67
N SER A 160 7.30 -9.21 -9.59
CA SER A 160 7.69 -9.38 -10.99
C SER A 160 6.84 -8.57 -11.97
N THR A 161 5.53 -8.75 -11.91
CA THR A 161 4.59 -8.05 -12.79
C THR A 161 3.85 -6.96 -12.01
N GLN A 162 3.41 -5.92 -12.72
CA GLN A 162 2.72 -4.79 -12.12
C GLN A 162 1.45 -5.22 -11.36
N ASP A 163 0.76 -6.24 -11.85
CA ASP A 163 -0.53 -6.70 -11.34
C ASP A 163 -0.43 -7.94 -10.42
N ALA A 164 0.77 -8.41 -10.10
CA ALA A 164 0.93 -9.56 -9.21
C ALA A 164 0.22 -9.39 -7.86
N ILE A 165 0.11 -8.15 -7.39
CA ILE A 165 -0.63 -7.83 -6.15
C ILE A 165 -2.14 -8.04 -6.30
N CYS A 166 -2.71 -7.73 -7.47
CA CYS A 166 -4.14 -7.88 -7.75
C CYS A 166 -4.54 -9.37 -7.78
N PHE A 167 -3.69 -10.19 -8.34
CA PHE A 167 -3.92 -11.63 -8.50
C PHE A 167 -3.90 -12.43 -7.19
N LYS A 168 -3.50 -11.83 -6.07
CA LYS A 168 -3.66 -12.47 -4.76
C LYS A 168 -5.11 -12.75 -4.41
N CYS A 169 -6.04 -11.93 -4.89
CA CYS A 169 -7.46 -12.07 -4.67
C CYS A 169 -8.22 -12.34 -5.99
N HIS A 170 -7.81 -11.71 -7.11
CA HIS A 170 -8.41 -11.86 -8.43
C HIS A 170 -7.73 -12.95 -9.25
N THR A 171 -7.64 -14.16 -8.70
CA THR A 171 -6.93 -15.29 -9.30
C THR A 171 -7.53 -15.71 -10.64
N ASP A 172 -8.84 -15.55 -10.81
CA ASP A 172 -9.58 -15.86 -12.04
C ASP A 172 -9.24 -14.92 -13.22
N LYS A 173 -8.54 -13.79 -12.96
CA LYS A 173 -8.08 -12.85 -13.98
C LYS A 173 -6.60 -13.01 -14.32
N GLN A 174 -5.89 -13.90 -13.63
CA GLN A 174 -4.45 -14.07 -13.79
C GLN A 174 -4.09 -14.83 -15.09
N GLY A 175 -4.91 -15.80 -15.46
CA GLY A 175 -4.55 -16.75 -16.51
C GLY A 175 -3.61 -17.85 -16.00
N PRO A 176 -2.85 -18.51 -16.88
CA PRO A 176 -2.70 -18.20 -18.31
C PRO A 176 -3.98 -18.47 -19.12
N PHE A 177 -4.22 -17.63 -20.12
CA PHE A 177 -5.30 -17.84 -21.09
C PHE A 177 -4.71 -18.20 -22.45
N VAL A 178 -5.46 -18.97 -23.24
CA VAL A 178 -5.07 -19.29 -24.63
C VAL A 178 -5.07 -18.02 -25.49
N TYR A 179 -6.08 -17.18 -25.27
CA TYR A 179 -6.21 -15.88 -25.90
C TYR A 179 -6.13 -14.79 -24.84
N GLU A 180 -5.03 -14.07 -24.81
CA GLU A 180 -4.78 -13.01 -23.83
C GLU A 180 -5.13 -11.66 -24.41
N HIS A 181 -5.80 -10.82 -23.62
CA HIS A 181 -6.04 -9.43 -24.00
C HIS A 181 -4.77 -8.61 -23.70
N ALA A 182 -4.13 -8.12 -24.75
CA ALA A 182 -2.82 -7.49 -24.65
C ALA A 182 -2.72 -6.36 -23.60
N PRO A 183 -3.69 -5.43 -23.46
CA PRO A 183 -3.63 -4.40 -22.43
C PRO A 183 -3.57 -4.94 -21.02
N VAL A 184 -4.21 -6.08 -20.73
CA VAL A 184 -4.16 -6.70 -19.40
C VAL A 184 -2.74 -7.18 -19.08
N LYS A 185 -2.01 -7.67 -20.08
CA LYS A 185 -0.63 -8.18 -19.90
C LYS A 185 0.42 -7.06 -19.90
N VAL A 186 0.26 -6.06 -20.73
CA VAL A 186 1.29 -5.03 -20.99
C VAL A 186 1.08 -3.81 -20.11
N GLU A 187 -0.15 -3.29 -20.04
CA GLU A 187 -0.48 -2.05 -19.35
C GLU A 187 -1.03 -2.29 -17.94
N GLY A 188 -1.60 -3.47 -17.71
CA GLY A 188 -2.13 -3.91 -16.43
C GLY A 188 -3.56 -3.48 -16.15
N CYS A 189 -4.08 -3.93 -15.00
CA CYS A 189 -5.46 -3.70 -14.57
C CYS A 189 -5.82 -2.21 -14.52
N GLN A 190 -4.85 -1.37 -14.19
CA GLN A 190 -5.04 0.08 -14.06
C GLN A 190 -5.26 0.80 -15.39
N SER A 191 -5.12 0.13 -16.53
CA SER A 191 -5.51 0.72 -17.82
C SER A 191 -7.02 0.98 -17.88
N CYS A 192 -7.82 0.11 -17.26
CA CYS A 192 -9.28 0.18 -17.27
C CYS A 192 -9.89 0.51 -15.90
N HIS A 193 -9.26 0.09 -14.79
CA HIS A 193 -9.82 0.17 -13.44
C HIS A 193 -9.13 1.21 -12.56
N LEU A 194 -9.91 1.81 -11.66
CA LEU A 194 -9.43 2.62 -10.55
C LEU A 194 -9.21 1.69 -9.35
N THR A 195 -8.00 1.71 -8.75
CA THR A 195 -7.63 0.70 -7.74
C THR A 195 -8.16 0.98 -6.34
N HIS A 196 -8.42 2.22 -5.99
CA HIS A 196 -8.94 2.56 -4.66
C HIS A 196 -10.45 2.62 -4.64
N GLY A 197 -11.03 3.31 -5.61
CA GLY A 197 -12.46 3.45 -5.77
C GLY A 197 -12.80 4.49 -6.83
N GLY A 198 -14.05 4.48 -7.26
CA GLY A 198 -14.57 5.38 -8.28
C GLY A 198 -16.10 5.42 -8.34
N PRO A 199 -16.65 6.32 -9.15
CA PRO A 199 -18.08 6.50 -9.28
C PRO A 199 -18.76 5.42 -10.15
N ASN A 200 -17.99 4.65 -10.90
CA ASN A 200 -18.53 3.71 -11.89
C ASN A 200 -18.49 2.26 -11.38
N PRO A 201 -19.48 1.42 -11.75
CA PRO A 201 -19.47 0.00 -11.45
C PRO A 201 -18.15 -0.66 -11.86
N HIS A 202 -17.72 -1.68 -11.08
CA HIS A 202 -16.45 -2.37 -11.26
C HIS A 202 -15.23 -1.44 -11.18
N MET A 203 -15.38 -0.24 -10.62
CA MET A 203 -14.34 0.79 -10.55
C MET A 203 -13.74 1.13 -11.91
N LEU A 204 -14.56 1.13 -12.98
CA LEU A 204 -14.11 1.51 -14.31
C LEU A 204 -13.79 3.00 -14.37
N LYS A 205 -12.77 3.36 -15.14
CA LYS A 205 -12.37 4.76 -15.37
C LYS A 205 -13.46 5.58 -16.06
N LEU A 206 -14.21 4.95 -16.94
CA LEU A 206 -15.32 5.58 -17.69
C LEU A 206 -16.61 4.84 -17.40
N SER A 207 -17.71 5.60 -17.28
CA SER A 207 -19.05 5.05 -17.08
C SER A 207 -19.57 4.32 -18.31
N ASN A 208 -19.19 4.80 -19.50
CA ASN A 208 -19.53 4.15 -20.76
C ASN A 208 -18.41 3.20 -21.19
N VAL A 209 -18.70 1.89 -21.13
CA VAL A 209 -17.76 0.82 -21.46
C VAL A 209 -17.28 0.93 -22.92
N ASN A 210 -18.14 1.33 -23.85
CA ASN A 210 -17.77 1.49 -25.25
C ASN A 210 -16.66 2.53 -25.40
N LEU A 211 -16.79 3.68 -24.73
CA LEU A 211 -15.77 4.73 -24.78
C LEU A 211 -14.45 4.25 -24.17
N LEU A 212 -14.49 3.38 -23.17
CA LEU A 212 -13.29 2.77 -22.60
C LEU A 212 -12.58 1.89 -23.64
N CYS A 213 -13.34 1.04 -24.33
CA CYS A 213 -12.78 0.16 -25.39
C CYS A 213 -12.25 0.97 -26.57
N LEU A 214 -12.99 2.01 -26.99
CA LEU A 214 -12.64 2.85 -28.12
C LEU A 214 -11.42 3.76 -27.89
N GLN A 215 -10.86 3.81 -26.69
CA GLN A 215 -9.58 4.46 -26.46
C GLN A 215 -8.43 3.76 -27.22
N CYS A 216 -8.55 2.45 -27.44
CA CYS A 216 -7.55 1.65 -28.16
C CYS A 216 -8.12 1.04 -29.47
N HIS A 217 -9.38 0.60 -29.44
CA HIS A 217 -10.04 0.02 -30.60
C HIS A 217 -10.68 1.10 -31.45
N THR A 218 -10.04 1.44 -32.57
CA THR A 218 -10.58 2.40 -33.54
C THR A 218 -11.64 1.73 -34.44
N THR A 219 -12.53 2.53 -35.03
CA THR A 219 -13.55 2.02 -35.94
C THR A 219 -13.00 1.25 -37.14
N SER A 220 -11.77 1.52 -37.55
CA SER A 220 -11.07 0.78 -38.59
C SER A 220 -10.71 -0.67 -38.21
N SER A 221 -10.61 -0.98 -36.90
CA SER A 221 -10.39 -2.35 -36.42
C SER A 221 -11.66 -3.20 -36.42
N PHE A 222 -12.81 -2.62 -36.73
CA PHE A 222 -14.10 -3.30 -36.82
C PHE A 222 -14.51 -3.65 -38.27
N SER A 223 -13.61 -3.49 -39.23
CA SER A 223 -13.91 -3.84 -40.62
C SER A 223 -14.13 -5.35 -40.73
N SER A 224 -15.34 -5.74 -41.13
CA SER A 224 -15.64 -7.11 -41.45
C SER A 224 -14.83 -7.58 -42.67
N ALA A 225 -14.43 -8.87 -42.69
CA ALA A 225 -13.88 -9.47 -43.87
C ALA A 225 -14.87 -9.34 -45.03
N PRO A 226 -14.39 -9.19 -46.31
CA PRO A 226 -15.27 -9.08 -47.45
C PRO A 226 -16.29 -10.23 -47.49
N GLY A 227 -17.58 -9.88 -47.56
CA GLY A 227 -18.68 -10.87 -47.64
C GLY A 227 -19.27 -11.27 -46.28
N MET A 228 -18.75 -10.79 -45.14
CA MET A 228 -19.37 -11.01 -43.85
C MET A 228 -20.26 -9.84 -43.44
N PRO A 229 -21.43 -10.08 -42.80
CA PRO A 229 -22.23 -9.01 -42.25
C PRO A 229 -21.44 -8.26 -41.18
N SER A 230 -21.41 -6.94 -41.26
CA SER A 230 -20.81 -6.14 -40.19
C SER A 230 -21.69 -6.19 -38.95
N PHE A 231 -21.26 -6.96 -37.93
CA PHE A 231 -21.90 -6.92 -36.62
C PHE A 231 -21.60 -5.64 -35.87
N HIS A 232 -20.61 -4.86 -36.30
CA HIS A 232 -20.17 -3.63 -35.69
C HIS A 232 -20.64 -2.41 -36.51
N ASN A 233 -21.94 -2.37 -36.82
CA ASN A 233 -22.55 -1.18 -37.41
C ASN A 233 -22.69 -0.04 -36.40
N GLN A 234 -23.11 1.13 -36.87
CA GLN A 234 -23.25 2.30 -35.99
C GLN A 234 -24.16 2.04 -34.78
N ALA A 235 -25.22 1.26 -34.91
CA ALA A 235 -26.10 0.90 -33.80
C ALA A 235 -25.40 0.03 -32.75
N SER A 236 -24.56 -0.93 -33.15
CA SER A 236 -23.81 -1.79 -32.22
C SER A 236 -22.69 -1.05 -31.51
N LEU A 237 -22.16 0.04 -32.07
CA LEU A 237 -21.17 0.90 -31.39
C LEU A 237 -21.75 1.63 -30.17
N PHE A 238 -23.06 1.79 -30.09
CA PHE A 238 -23.74 2.35 -28.92
C PHE A 238 -24.16 1.32 -27.87
N GLN A 239 -23.97 0.02 -28.16
CA GLN A 239 -24.20 -1.05 -27.19
C GLN A 239 -22.91 -1.34 -26.40
N SER A 240 -23.05 -1.90 -25.20
CA SER A 240 -21.89 -2.29 -24.41
C SER A 240 -21.14 -3.44 -25.09
N CYS A 241 -19.87 -3.24 -25.43
CA CYS A 241 -19.03 -4.25 -26.06
C CYS A 241 -18.96 -5.56 -25.27
N VAL A 242 -19.01 -5.48 -23.96
CA VAL A 242 -18.94 -6.63 -23.04
C VAL A 242 -20.23 -7.47 -23.00
N LEU A 243 -21.31 -7.06 -23.68
CA LEU A 243 -22.48 -7.93 -23.85
C LEU A 243 -22.15 -9.15 -24.74
N CYS A 244 -21.23 -8.98 -25.68
CA CYS A 244 -20.74 -10.05 -26.55
C CYS A 244 -19.32 -10.48 -26.15
N HIS A 245 -18.39 -9.52 -25.97
CA HIS A 245 -16.98 -9.77 -25.60
C HIS A 245 -16.85 -9.87 -24.07
N ASN A 246 -17.43 -10.91 -23.46
CA ASN A 246 -17.56 -10.95 -22.00
C ASN A 246 -16.33 -11.57 -21.28
N ALA A 247 -15.42 -12.22 -22.00
CA ALA A 247 -14.17 -12.77 -21.48
C ALA A 247 -12.97 -11.80 -21.66
N ILE A 248 -13.22 -10.49 -21.48
CA ILE A 248 -12.29 -9.40 -21.80
C ILE A 248 -10.92 -9.50 -21.11
N HIS A 249 -10.79 -10.19 -19.98
CA HIS A 249 -9.52 -10.36 -19.27
C HIS A 249 -8.65 -11.47 -19.88
N GLY A 250 -9.23 -12.30 -20.74
CA GLY A 250 -8.62 -13.43 -21.42
C GLY A 250 -9.62 -14.56 -21.59
N SER A 251 -9.47 -15.33 -22.67
CA SER A 251 -10.36 -16.46 -23.00
C SER A 251 -9.55 -17.72 -23.29
N ASN A 252 -10.09 -18.87 -22.88
CA ASN A 252 -9.56 -20.17 -23.27
C ASN A 252 -10.29 -20.78 -24.49
N PHE A 253 -11.31 -20.10 -24.98
CA PHE A 253 -12.22 -20.65 -25.98
C PHE A 253 -12.21 -19.88 -27.29
N ASP A 254 -12.11 -18.55 -27.26
CA ASP A 254 -12.30 -17.72 -28.44
C ASP A 254 -11.38 -16.49 -28.44
N ALA A 255 -10.75 -16.21 -29.60
CA ALA A 255 -9.82 -15.09 -29.78
C ALA A 255 -10.50 -13.71 -29.75
N THR A 256 -11.81 -13.65 -29.91
CA THR A 256 -12.62 -12.44 -29.83
C THR A 256 -13.23 -12.26 -28.44
N PHE A 257 -12.85 -13.09 -27.47
CA PHE A 257 -13.31 -13.04 -26.07
C PHE A 257 -14.80 -13.29 -25.87
N PHE A 258 -15.45 -14.03 -26.76
CA PHE A 258 -16.74 -14.63 -26.47
C PHE A 258 -16.58 -15.73 -25.42
N LYS A 259 -17.65 -16.00 -24.67
CA LYS A 259 -17.68 -17.08 -23.69
C LYS A 259 -18.28 -18.32 -24.33
#